data_f766bcfceeba63068198b6c344be48a0
#
_entry.id   f766bcfceeba63068198b6c344be48a0
#
_cell.length_a   1.000
_cell.length_b   1.000
_cell.length_c   1.000
_cell.angle_alpha   90.00
_cell.angle_beta   90.00
_cell.angle_gamma   90.00
#
_symmetry.space_group_name_H-M   'P 1'
#
loop_
_entity.id
_entity.type
_entity.pdbx_description
1 polymer ?
#
loop_
_entity_poly.entity_id
_entity_poly.type
_entity_poly.pdbx_seq_one_letter_code
_entity_poly.pdbx_strand_id
1 'polypeptide(L)'
;MKPTVTFAFAAAALLAFAPVQARGQGQVVAGQTTITLPDTSEYSRTQRRILGLERDRSAAIARRDTAWLVNLYAPDFRGVVANGRRVDRDALFAIFLQDNSNARFAIDELEVREFGAAATVSGRLRMLGAGGEVMAESRYIHVYVRRNLAWWIVAAEGTVVPPASPARP
;
A
#
# COMPACT_ATOMS: atom_id res chain seq x y z
N MET A 1 36.65 6.29 -65.49
CA MET A 1 36.47 5.18 -64.52
C MET A 1 36.38 5.77 -63.13
N LYS A 2 35.20 5.73 -62.53
CA LYS A 2 34.96 6.21 -61.16
C LYS A 2 34.84 4.98 -60.23
N PRO A 3 35.50 4.93 -59.08
CA PRO A 3 35.35 3.82 -58.16
C PRO A 3 34.05 4.00 -57.34
N THR A 4 33.27 2.92 -57.32
CA THR A 4 32.06 2.81 -56.51
C THR A 4 32.46 2.41 -55.10
N VAL A 5 32.15 3.25 -54.11
CA VAL A 5 32.38 2.95 -52.69
C VAL A 5 31.10 2.28 -52.13
N THR A 6 31.25 1.01 -51.77
CA THR A 6 30.18 0.24 -51.14
C THR A 6 30.20 0.51 -49.63
N PHE A 7 29.15 1.13 -49.09
CA PHE A 7 28.94 1.28 -47.65
C PHE A 7 28.32 0.01 -47.11
N ALA A 8 29.04 -0.71 -46.24
CA ALA A 8 28.49 -1.81 -45.44
C ALA A 8 27.72 -1.23 -44.26
N PHE A 9 26.42 -1.50 -44.22
CA PHE A 9 25.59 -1.19 -43.07
C PHE A 9 25.86 -2.24 -41.98
N ALA A 10 26.45 -1.82 -40.87
CA ALA A 10 26.53 -2.61 -39.66
C ALA A 10 25.14 -2.61 -38.98
N ALA A 11 24.53 -3.79 -38.92
CA ALA A 11 23.28 -4.00 -38.18
C ALA A 11 23.55 -3.87 -36.66
N ALA A 12 23.12 -2.78 -36.05
CA ALA A 12 23.11 -2.65 -34.60
C ALA A 12 22.00 -3.57 -34.01
N ALA A 13 22.41 -4.62 -33.31
CA ALA A 13 21.52 -5.48 -32.56
C ALA A 13 20.94 -4.65 -31.38
N LEU A 14 19.67 -4.25 -31.48
CA LEU A 14 18.88 -3.73 -30.37
C LEU A 14 18.67 -4.88 -29.38
N LEU A 15 19.43 -4.90 -28.29
CA LEU A 15 19.13 -5.69 -27.10
C LEU A 15 17.83 -5.12 -26.50
N ALA A 16 16.72 -5.77 -26.79
CA ALA A 16 15.46 -5.54 -26.11
C ALA A 16 15.62 -5.95 -24.64
N PHE A 17 15.76 -4.98 -23.75
CA PHE A 17 15.58 -5.21 -22.33
C PHE A 17 14.11 -5.59 -22.12
N ALA A 18 13.85 -6.88 -21.98
CA ALA A 18 12.57 -7.34 -21.46
C ALA A 18 12.42 -6.79 -20.04
N PRO A 19 11.27 -6.16 -19.68
CA PRO A 19 11.04 -5.76 -18.31
C PRO A 19 11.09 -7.01 -17.43
N VAL A 20 11.93 -6.97 -16.40
CA VAL A 20 11.94 -7.99 -15.36
C VAL A 20 10.56 -7.94 -14.72
N GLN A 21 9.71 -8.89 -15.10
CA GLN A 21 8.44 -9.08 -14.42
C GLN A 21 8.78 -9.54 -13.01
N ALA A 22 8.48 -8.70 -12.02
CA ALA A 22 8.58 -9.06 -10.61
C ALA A 22 7.65 -10.27 -10.36
N ARG A 23 8.26 -11.45 -10.25
CA ARG A 23 7.57 -12.69 -9.88
C ARG A 23 7.11 -12.53 -8.43
N GLY A 24 5.81 -12.74 -8.16
CA GLY A 24 5.31 -12.97 -6.82
C GLY A 24 4.46 -11.87 -6.21
N GLN A 25 4.10 -10.80 -6.91
CA GLN A 25 3.14 -9.82 -6.39
C GLN A 25 1.71 -10.23 -6.72
N GLY A 26 0.89 -10.47 -5.67
CA GLY A 26 -0.53 -10.69 -5.79
C GLY A 26 -1.30 -9.35 -5.77
N GLN A 27 -2.29 -9.20 -6.64
CA GLN A 27 -3.18 -8.04 -6.64
C GLN A 27 -4.57 -8.43 -6.15
N VAL A 28 -5.11 -7.70 -5.18
CA VAL A 28 -6.46 -7.89 -4.65
C VAL A 28 -7.24 -6.60 -4.82
N VAL A 29 -8.44 -6.69 -5.40
CA VAL A 29 -9.35 -5.55 -5.56
C VAL A 29 -10.48 -5.69 -4.56
N ALA A 30 -10.68 -4.65 -3.74
CA ALA A 30 -11.75 -4.56 -2.76
C ALA A 30 -12.50 -3.24 -2.96
N GLY A 31 -13.65 -3.29 -3.62
CA GLY A 31 -14.38 -2.11 -4.06
C GLY A 31 -13.50 -1.25 -4.98
N GLN A 32 -13.29 0.01 -4.63
CA GLN A 32 -12.41 0.94 -5.36
C GLN A 32 -10.95 0.93 -4.86
N THR A 33 -10.58 -0.02 -4.01
CA THR A 33 -9.23 -0.15 -3.48
C THR A 33 -8.51 -1.33 -4.13
N THR A 34 -7.36 -1.07 -4.74
CA THR A 34 -6.44 -2.09 -5.23
C THR A 34 -5.29 -2.24 -4.25
N ILE A 35 -4.99 -3.48 -3.84
CA ILE A 35 -3.90 -3.80 -2.93
C ILE A 35 -2.89 -4.67 -3.67
N THR A 36 -1.66 -4.21 -3.77
CA THR A 36 -0.54 -4.99 -4.29
C THR A 36 0.20 -5.62 -3.12
N LEU A 37 0.14 -6.94 -3.02
CA LEU A 37 0.81 -7.71 -1.98
C LEU A 37 2.25 -8.02 -2.39
N PRO A 38 3.22 -7.97 -1.44
CA PRO A 38 4.60 -8.38 -1.70
C PRO A 38 4.70 -9.88 -1.97
N ASP A 39 5.84 -10.32 -2.50
CA ASP A 39 6.22 -11.73 -2.46
C ASP A 39 6.37 -12.17 -0.99
N THR A 40 5.68 -13.24 -0.64
CA THR A 40 5.65 -13.76 0.74
C THR A 40 6.42 -15.07 0.90
N SER A 41 7.22 -15.48 -0.09
CA SER A 41 7.98 -16.75 -0.07
C SER A 41 8.90 -16.84 1.15
N GLU A 42 9.54 -15.73 1.52
CA GLU A 42 10.45 -15.60 2.66
C GLU A 42 9.73 -15.23 3.98
N TYR A 43 8.42 -14.98 3.96
CA TYR A 43 7.69 -14.48 5.13
C TYR A 43 7.40 -15.61 6.13
N SER A 44 7.52 -15.28 7.43
CA SER A 44 7.07 -16.14 8.53
C SER A 44 5.54 -16.36 8.46
N ARG A 45 5.05 -17.34 9.23
CA ARG A 45 3.60 -17.55 9.38
C ARG A 45 2.91 -16.29 9.95
N THR A 46 3.54 -15.62 10.92
CA THR A 46 3.02 -14.39 11.52
C THR A 46 2.96 -13.26 10.49
N GLN A 47 4.01 -13.03 9.74
CA GLN A 47 4.04 -11.98 8.72
C GLN A 47 2.95 -12.19 7.67
N ARG A 48 2.77 -13.42 7.16
CA ARG A 48 1.67 -13.75 6.24
C ARG A 48 0.29 -13.52 6.87
N ARG A 49 0.13 -13.86 8.17
CA ARG A 49 -1.13 -13.61 8.89
C ARG A 49 -1.44 -12.12 8.99
N ILE A 50 -0.45 -11.30 9.37
CA ILE A 50 -0.60 -9.83 9.49
C ILE A 50 -0.93 -9.21 8.12
N LEU A 51 -0.24 -9.63 7.06
CA LEU A 51 -0.52 -9.17 5.70
C LEU A 51 -1.95 -9.53 5.24
N GLY A 52 -2.44 -10.71 5.62
CA GLY A 52 -3.83 -11.10 5.43
C GLY A 52 -4.81 -10.17 6.16
N LEU A 53 -4.50 -9.78 7.39
CA LEU A 53 -5.32 -8.82 8.15
C LEU A 53 -5.34 -7.43 7.49
N GLU A 54 -4.22 -6.95 6.93
CA GLU A 54 -4.19 -5.68 6.19
C GLU A 54 -5.06 -5.72 4.92
N ARG A 55 -5.00 -6.82 4.17
CA ARG A 55 -5.88 -7.05 3.03
C ARG A 55 -7.35 -7.01 3.44
N ASP A 56 -7.71 -7.78 4.49
CA ASP A 56 -9.09 -7.92 4.95
C ASP A 56 -9.61 -6.61 5.57
N ARG A 57 -8.73 -5.85 6.26
CA ARG A 57 -9.01 -4.49 6.74
C ARG A 57 -9.39 -3.55 5.61
N SER A 58 -8.61 -3.53 4.55
CA SER A 58 -8.88 -2.66 3.40
C SER A 58 -10.21 -3.03 2.72
N ALA A 59 -10.50 -4.33 2.62
CA ALA A 59 -11.77 -4.82 2.12
C ALA A 59 -12.95 -4.44 3.04
N ALA A 60 -12.78 -4.50 4.36
CA ALA A 60 -13.80 -4.09 5.33
C ALA A 60 -14.08 -2.58 5.27
N ILE A 61 -13.03 -1.75 5.14
CA ILE A 61 -13.19 -0.29 4.94
C ILE A 61 -13.98 -0.01 3.67
N ALA A 62 -13.64 -0.66 2.55
CA ALA A 62 -14.33 -0.47 1.28
C ALA A 62 -15.83 -0.85 1.34
N ARG A 63 -16.19 -1.83 2.18
CA ARG A 63 -17.58 -2.24 2.42
C ARG A 63 -18.26 -1.50 3.58
N ARG A 64 -17.54 -0.60 4.27
CA ARG A 64 -18.01 0.09 5.49
C ARG A 64 -18.40 -0.90 6.61
N ASP A 65 -17.71 -2.04 6.67
CA ASP A 65 -17.95 -3.12 7.63
C ASP A 65 -17.29 -2.81 8.99
N THR A 66 -17.92 -1.92 9.74
CA THR A 66 -17.44 -1.52 11.09
C THR A 66 -17.50 -2.68 12.08
N ALA A 67 -18.44 -3.62 11.91
CA ALA A 67 -18.55 -4.79 12.78
C ALA A 67 -17.29 -5.68 12.68
N TRP A 68 -16.70 -5.79 11.49
CA TRP A 68 -15.41 -6.47 11.32
C TRP A 68 -14.26 -5.63 11.89
N LEU A 69 -14.24 -4.33 11.62
CA LEU A 69 -13.16 -3.43 12.03
C LEU A 69 -13.02 -3.32 13.57
N VAL A 70 -14.11 -3.36 14.33
CA VAL A 70 -14.05 -3.33 15.81
C VAL A 70 -13.34 -4.55 16.40
N ASN A 71 -13.24 -5.66 15.65
CA ASN A 71 -12.51 -6.85 16.07
C ASN A 71 -11.03 -6.82 15.66
N LEU A 72 -10.61 -5.81 14.92
CA LEU A 72 -9.22 -5.61 14.54
C LEU A 72 -8.57 -4.43 15.25
N TYR A 73 -9.30 -3.32 15.43
CA TYR A 73 -8.78 -2.15 16.13
C TYR A 73 -9.04 -2.25 17.64
N ALA A 74 -7.97 -2.17 18.42
CA ALA A 74 -8.08 -2.28 19.89
C ALA A 74 -8.97 -1.16 20.48
N PRO A 75 -9.69 -1.40 21.58
CA PRO A 75 -10.48 -0.36 22.25
C PRO A 75 -9.63 0.84 22.70
N ASP A 76 -8.36 0.59 23.05
CA ASP A 76 -7.39 1.60 23.47
C ASP A 76 -6.54 2.14 22.30
N PHE A 77 -6.98 1.91 21.06
CA PHE A 77 -6.30 2.40 19.86
C PHE A 77 -6.05 3.92 19.90
N ARG A 78 -4.87 4.34 19.45
CA ARG A 78 -4.52 5.74 19.20
C ARG A 78 -3.81 5.86 17.87
N GLY A 79 -4.15 6.92 17.10
CA GLY A 79 -3.51 7.16 15.81
C GLY A 79 -3.30 8.63 15.51
N VAL A 80 -2.49 8.86 14.48
CA VAL A 80 -2.31 10.15 13.83
C VAL A 80 -2.63 9.97 12.35
N VAL A 81 -3.64 10.67 11.85
CA VAL A 81 -3.97 10.63 10.42
C VAL A 81 -3.07 11.57 9.62
N ALA A 82 -3.04 11.39 8.30
CA ALA A 82 -2.06 12.01 7.40
C ALA A 82 -1.99 13.56 7.48
N ASN A 83 -3.02 14.22 7.96
CA ASN A 83 -3.03 15.67 8.20
C ASN A 83 -2.53 16.07 9.62
N GLY A 84 -1.95 15.14 10.38
CA GLY A 84 -1.42 15.37 11.73
C GLY A 84 -2.45 15.31 12.86
N ARG A 85 -3.75 15.12 12.55
CA ARG A 85 -4.81 15.06 13.59
C ARG A 85 -4.72 13.74 14.36
N ARG A 86 -4.72 13.82 15.69
CA ARG A 86 -4.83 12.66 16.58
C ARG A 86 -6.24 12.10 16.56
N VAL A 87 -6.38 10.80 16.54
CA VAL A 87 -7.66 10.09 16.55
C VAL A 87 -7.61 8.91 17.50
N ASP A 88 -8.74 8.65 18.14
CA ASP A 88 -9.04 7.35 18.75
C ASP A 88 -9.74 6.43 17.74
N ARG A 89 -10.18 5.26 18.19
CA ARG A 89 -10.84 4.27 17.36
C ARG A 89 -12.13 4.80 16.73
N ASP A 90 -12.96 5.47 17.51
CA ASP A 90 -14.29 5.93 17.06
C ASP A 90 -14.17 7.10 16.06
N ALA A 91 -13.24 8.03 16.31
CA ALA A 91 -12.92 9.10 15.37
C ALA A 91 -12.32 8.54 14.05
N LEU A 92 -11.50 7.48 14.12
CA LEU A 92 -10.98 6.83 12.94
C LEU A 92 -12.12 6.15 12.14
N PHE A 93 -13.04 5.46 12.80
CA PHE A 93 -14.17 4.82 12.12
C PHE A 93 -15.10 5.85 11.47
N ALA A 94 -15.31 7.00 12.11
CA ALA A 94 -16.04 8.10 11.49
C ALA A 94 -15.40 8.58 10.17
N ILE A 95 -14.05 8.53 10.06
CA ILE A 95 -13.34 8.83 8.81
C ILE A 95 -13.61 7.75 7.76
N PHE A 96 -13.55 6.45 8.14
CA PHE A 96 -13.81 5.34 7.21
C PHE A 96 -15.23 5.33 6.67
N LEU A 97 -16.19 5.88 7.42
CA LEU A 97 -17.59 5.97 7.01
C LEU A 97 -17.90 7.17 6.13
N GLN A 98 -16.97 8.12 5.96
CA GLN A 98 -17.16 9.24 5.04
C GLN A 98 -17.40 8.73 3.62
N ASP A 99 -18.22 9.45 2.87
CA ASP A 99 -18.49 9.08 1.48
C ASP A 99 -17.28 9.41 0.59
N ASN A 100 -16.59 8.37 0.20
CA ASN A 100 -15.48 8.41 -0.74
C ASN A 100 -15.84 7.63 -2.03
N SER A 101 -17.12 7.59 -2.41
CA SER A 101 -17.63 6.77 -3.52
C SER A 101 -16.95 7.04 -4.85
N ASN A 102 -16.39 8.23 -5.05
CA ASN A 102 -15.67 8.63 -6.27
C ASN A 102 -14.15 8.48 -6.15
N ALA A 103 -13.62 8.13 -4.98
CA ALA A 103 -12.20 7.99 -4.79
C ALA A 103 -11.74 6.54 -5.03
N ARG A 104 -10.73 6.37 -5.88
CA ARG A 104 -10.02 5.10 -6.03
C ARG A 104 -8.75 5.14 -5.21
N PHE A 105 -8.38 4.01 -4.62
CA PHE A 105 -7.20 3.89 -3.80
C PHE A 105 -6.29 2.78 -4.31
N ALA A 106 -4.99 2.99 -4.21
CA ALA A 106 -3.98 1.96 -4.42
C ALA A 106 -3.10 1.86 -3.17
N ILE A 107 -2.93 0.64 -2.68
CA ILE A 107 -2.06 0.31 -1.55
C ILE A 107 -0.98 -0.62 -2.07
N ASP A 108 0.26 -0.24 -1.84
CA ASP A 108 1.44 -1.02 -2.22
C ASP A 108 2.61 -0.77 -1.26
N GLU A 109 3.79 -1.31 -1.61
CA GLU A 109 5.01 -1.22 -0.80
C GLU A 109 4.78 -1.70 0.65
N LEU A 110 3.95 -2.74 0.80
CA LEU A 110 3.69 -3.32 2.11
C LEU A 110 4.90 -4.08 2.62
N GLU A 111 5.38 -3.71 3.80
CA GLU A 111 6.43 -4.40 4.52
C GLU A 111 5.92 -4.77 5.92
N VAL A 112 6.09 -6.04 6.29
CA VAL A 112 5.73 -6.54 7.62
C VAL A 112 6.99 -6.89 8.40
N ARG A 113 7.16 -6.31 9.58
CA ARG A 113 8.24 -6.65 10.51
C ARG A 113 7.67 -7.20 11.81
N GLU A 114 8.22 -8.33 12.26
CA GLU A 114 7.77 -9.07 13.45
C GLU A 114 8.74 -8.83 14.62
N PHE A 115 8.16 -8.63 15.81
CA PHE A 115 8.89 -8.39 17.07
C PHE A 115 8.25 -9.21 18.21
N GLY A 116 8.22 -10.53 18.07
CA GLY A 116 7.61 -11.43 19.04
C GLY A 116 6.08 -11.28 19.12
N ALA A 117 5.57 -10.68 20.19
CA ALA A 117 4.14 -10.42 20.36
C ALA A 117 3.67 -9.11 19.70
N ALA A 118 4.55 -8.40 19.00
CA ALA A 118 4.23 -7.20 18.24
C ALA A 118 4.65 -7.37 16.78
N ALA A 119 4.04 -6.60 15.89
CA ALA A 119 4.44 -6.46 14.51
C ALA A 119 4.13 -5.05 14.00
N THR A 120 4.87 -4.61 13.01
CA THR A 120 4.54 -3.38 12.28
C THR A 120 4.25 -3.69 10.82
N VAL A 121 3.35 -2.92 10.23
CA VAL A 121 3.14 -2.88 8.79
C VAL A 121 3.35 -1.46 8.33
N SER A 122 4.30 -1.25 7.44
CA SER A 122 4.40 0.00 6.68
C SER A 122 3.87 -0.19 5.27
N GLY A 123 3.39 0.90 4.67
CA GLY A 123 2.86 0.86 3.32
C GLY A 123 2.70 2.25 2.71
N ARG A 124 2.39 2.25 1.43
CA ARG A 124 2.03 3.45 0.67
C ARG A 124 0.56 3.39 0.29
N LEU A 125 -0.15 4.49 0.51
CA LEU A 125 -1.53 4.70 0.09
C LEU A 125 -1.57 5.85 -0.93
N ARG A 126 -2.11 5.61 -2.11
CA ARG A 126 -2.36 6.62 -3.14
C ARG A 126 -3.85 6.78 -3.37
N MET A 127 -4.31 8.02 -3.43
CA MET A 127 -5.63 8.38 -3.92
C MET A 127 -5.51 8.68 -5.41
N LEU A 128 -6.35 8.04 -6.23
CA LEU A 128 -6.30 8.13 -7.68
C LEU A 128 -7.53 8.87 -8.20
N GLY A 129 -7.31 9.74 -9.18
CA GLY A 129 -8.36 10.37 -9.95
C GLY A 129 -8.99 9.44 -10.99
N ALA A 130 -9.97 9.95 -11.72
CA ALA A 130 -10.74 9.18 -12.71
C ALA A 130 -9.85 8.64 -13.85
N GLY A 131 -8.83 9.37 -14.27
CA GLY A 131 -7.85 8.97 -15.28
C GLY A 131 -6.73 8.05 -14.76
N GLY A 132 -6.69 7.79 -13.45
CA GLY A 132 -5.64 7.00 -12.81
C GLY A 132 -4.43 7.81 -12.32
N GLU A 133 -4.47 9.14 -12.48
CA GLU A 133 -3.46 10.06 -11.97
C GLU A 133 -3.43 10.06 -10.43
N VAL A 134 -2.25 10.21 -9.85
CA VAL A 134 -2.09 10.28 -8.39
C VAL A 134 -2.48 11.67 -7.90
N MET A 135 -3.59 11.77 -7.16
CA MET A 135 -4.10 13.00 -6.56
C MET A 135 -3.47 13.30 -5.21
N ALA A 136 -3.19 12.26 -4.43
CA ALA A 136 -2.50 12.36 -3.14
C ALA A 136 -1.78 11.05 -2.84
N GLU A 137 -0.67 11.17 -2.11
CA GLU A 137 0.10 10.04 -1.61
C GLU A 137 0.36 10.20 -0.12
N SER A 138 0.32 9.10 0.62
CA SER A 138 0.73 9.05 2.01
C SER A 138 1.49 7.75 2.29
N ARG A 139 2.41 7.83 3.25
CA ARG A 139 3.03 6.69 3.89
C ARG A 139 2.32 6.43 5.21
N TYR A 140 2.22 5.18 5.61
CA TYR A 140 1.62 4.84 6.88
C TYR A 140 2.36 3.71 7.58
N ILE A 141 2.16 3.63 8.88
CA ILE A 141 2.58 2.51 9.70
C ILE A 141 1.44 2.10 10.63
N HIS A 142 1.18 0.80 10.72
CA HIS A 142 0.30 0.19 11.71
C HIS A 142 1.11 -0.63 12.70
N VAL A 143 0.78 -0.53 13.98
CA VAL A 143 1.37 -1.34 15.04
C VAL A 143 0.35 -2.38 15.49
N TYR A 144 0.71 -3.63 15.31
CA TYR A 144 -0.05 -4.79 15.76
C TYR A 144 0.51 -5.33 17.06
N VAL A 145 -0.37 -5.73 17.98
CA VAL A 145 0.00 -6.45 19.21
C VAL A 145 -0.88 -7.68 19.34
N ARG A 146 -0.28 -8.80 19.72
CA ARG A 146 -0.99 -10.04 19.98
C ARG A 146 -1.48 -10.05 21.43
N ARG A 147 -2.82 -10.05 21.61
CA ARG A 147 -3.51 -10.15 22.90
C ARG A 147 -4.50 -11.32 22.84
N ASN A 148 -4.41 -12.25 23.79
CA ASN A 148 -5.31 -13.41 23.86
C ASN A 148 -5.45 -14.17 22.52
N LEU A 149 -4.31 -14.48 21.88
CA LEU A 149 -4.20 -15.17 20.58
C LEU A 149 -4.72 -14.39 19.36
N ALA A 150 -5.30 -13.21 19.53
CA ALA A 150 -5.72 -12.31 18.44
C ALA A 150 -4.71 -11.19 18.21
N TRP A 151 -4.60 -10.74 16.96
CA TRP A 151 -3.80 -9.58 16.59
C TRP A 151 -4.70 -8.35 16.54
N TRP A 152 -4.26 -7.27 17.19
CA TRP A 152 -4.98 -6.01 17.31
C TRP A 152 -4.12 -4.87 16.80
N ILE A 153 -4.67 -3.97 16.00
CA ILE A 153 -4.04 -2.68 15.70
C ILE A 153 -4.22 -1.78 16.94
N VAL A 154 -3.11 -1.44 17.57
CA VAL A 154 -3.11 -0.58 18.77
C VAL A 154 -2.70 0.85 18.47
N ALA A 155 -1.93 1.06 17.37
CA ALA A 155 -1.54 2.38 16.93
C ALA A 155 -1.42 2.43 15.40
N ALA A 156 -1.62 3.62 14.84
CA ALA A 156 -1.39 3.91 13.44
C ALA A 156 -0.89 5.33 13.25
N GLU A 157 -0.03 5.53 12.28
CA GLU A 157 0.41 6.84 11.84
C GLU A 157 0.40 6.93 10.33
N GLY A 158 -0.05 8.07 9.79
CA GLY A 158 0.00 8.40 8.37
C GLY A 158 0.67 9.75 8.15
N THR A 159 1.43 9.87 7.06
CA THR A 159 2.11 11.10 6.66
C THR A 159 1.89 11.35 5.17
N VAL A 160 1.47 12.56 4.81
CA VAL A 160 1.38 12.99 3.40
C VAL A 160 2.78 13.06 2.80
N VAL A 161 2.95 12.52 1.61
CA VAL A 161 4.15 12.70 0.79
C VAL A 161 3.94 13.92 -0.09
N PRO A 162 4.73 14.99 0.07
CA PRO A 162 4.64 16.15 -0.82
C PRO A 162 4.93 15.73 -2.27
N PRO A 163 4.30 16.37 -3.27
CA PRO A 163 4.69 16.16 -4.65
C PRO A 163 6.17 16.53 -4.84
N ALA A 164 6.86 15.78 -5.70
CA ALA A 164 8.25 16.09 -6.02
C ALA A 164 8.35 17.54 -6.51
N SER A 165 9.20 18.36 -5.89
CA SER A 165 9.48 19.68 -6.40
C SER A 165 10.04 19.57 -7.82
N PRO A 166 9.57 20.39 -8.79
CA PRO A 166 10.16 20.39 -10.11
C PRO A 166 11.66 20.68 -9.97
N ALA A 167 12.48 19.90 -10.67
CA ALA A 167 13.92 20.15 -10.70
C ALA A 167 14.15 21.61 -11.11
N ARG A 168 14.89 22.37 -10.28
CA ARG A 168 15.31 23.72 -10.68
C ARG A 168 16.19 23.59 -11.91
N PRO A 169 15.92 24.39 -12.97
CA PRO A 169 16.73 24.42 -14.17
C PRO A 169 18.16 24.90 -13.88
#